data_9bec28f6edc103fe1c46e06c632046f3
#
_entry.id   9bec28f6edc103fe1c46e06c632046f3
#
_cell.length_a   1.000
_cell.length_b   1.000
_cell.length_c   1.000
_cell.angle_alpha   90.00
_cell.angle_beta   90.00
_cell.angle_gamma   90.00
#
_symmetry.space_group_name_H-M   'P 1'
#
loop_
_entity.id
_entity.type
_entity.pdbx_description
1 polymer ?
#
loop_
_entity_poly.entity_id
_entity_poly.type
_entity_poly.pdbx_seq_one_letter_code
_entity_poly.pdbx_strand_id
1 'polypeptide(L)'
;VPQERMEQIYEEVKTPYKYGLAVAPADNYHKIDCPTVFRQGDKWLMTYVVYNGKGGTDGRGYETWIAESDNLLEWRTLGRVLSYRDGKWDCNQRGGFPALPDMEWGGSYELQTYKGRHWMTYIGGEGTGYEAVKAPLYVGLAWTKGDISTAHEWESLDKPILSIHDKDAQWWEKLTQYKSTVYWDKDKTLGAPFVMYYNAGGRHPETDLKGERVGIALSKDMKTWKRYPGNPVFAHEADGTITGDAHIQKMGDVYVMFYFSAFEPSRKYKAFNTFAASYDLVNWTDWKGADLIIPSKNYDELFAHKSYVVKHDGVVYHFYCAVNNAEQRGIAIATSKPMGRSAVRFPVPESKNRRQIMTLNEGWKTWITEATHLKGNFMMPAKTVNIPHNWDDYYGYRQLTHGNLHGTAMYVKDFTADVKSGKRYFLRFDGVGTYATITVNGKNFGRHPIGRTTLTLDVTDELKQGV
;
A
#
# COMPACT_ATOMS: atom_id res chain seq x y z
N VAL A 1 -9.62 9.27 -28.97
CA VAL A 1 -8.28 9.93 -28.94
C VAL A 1 -7.35 9.14 -29.85
N PRO A 2 -6.61 9.76 -30.79
CA PRO A 2 -5.67 9.06 -31.67
C PRO A 2 -4.55 8.35 -30.94
N GLN A 3 -4.03 7.25 -31.48
CA GLN A 3 -3.00 6.42 -30.89
C GLN A 3 -1.71 7.22 -30.56
N GLU A 4 -1.27 8.07 -31.48
CA GLU A 4 -0.10 8.93 -31.25
C GLU A 4 -0.28 9.83 -30.03
N ARG A 5 -1.47 10.39 -29.82
CA ARG A 5 -1.79 11.20 -28.64
C ARG A 5 -1.80 10.34 -27.36
N MET A 6 -2.31 9.12 -27.44
CA MET A 6 -2.27 8.17 -26.32
C MET A 6 -0.83 7.82 -25.93
N GLU A 7 0.07 7.63 -26.88
CA GLU A 7 1.49 7.39 -26.64
C GLU A 7 2.18 8.59 -26.00
N GLN A 8 1.89 9.80 -26.45
CA GLN A 8 2.40 11.03 -25.81
C GLN A 8 1.93 11.15 -24.36
N ILE A 9 0.65 10.84 -24.09
CA ILE A 9 0.12 10.83 -22.73
C ILE A 9 0.85 9.77 -21.88
N TYR A 10 1.03 8.56 -22.40
CA TYR A 10 1.75 7.49 -21.69
C TYR A 10 3.17 7.92 -21.29
N GLU A 11 3.92 8.50 -22.23
CA GLU A 11 5.29 9.00 -21.95
C GLU A 11 5.32 10.10 -20.88
N GLU A 12 4.28 10.95 -20.85
CA GLU A 12 4.15 12.03 -19.87
C GLU A 12 3.79 11.51 -18.47
N VAL A 13 2.94 10.46 -18.36
CA VAL A 13 2.37 10.03 -17.07
C VAL A 13 3.03 8.79 -16.47
N LYS A 14 3.88 8.07 -17.22
CA LYS A 14 4.51 6.84 -16.73
C LYS A 14 5.41 7.08 -15.52
N THR A 15 5.36 6.16 -14.56
CA THR A 15 6.10 6.22 -13.30
C THR A 15 6.84 4.91 -13.04
N PRO A 16 7.96 4.67 -13.76
CA PRO A 16 8.67 3.39 -13.71
C PRO A 16 9.43 3.13 -12.41
N TYR A 17 9.59 4.15 -11.55
CA TYR A 17 10.39 4.05 -10.32
C TYR A 17 9.50 3.89 -9.10
N LYS A 18 9.41 2.68 -8.56
CA LYS A 18 8.67 2.42 -7.32
C LYS A 18 9.47 2.89 -6.10
N TYR A 19 8.98 3.92 -5.45
CA TYR A 19 9.56 4.47 -4.21
C TYR A 19 9.32 3.56 -3.01
N GLY A 20 8.13 2.98 -2.89
CA GLY A 20 7.71 2.13 -1.79
C GLY A 20 6.47 2.64 -1.07
N LEU A 21 6.22 2.14 0.14
CA LEU A 21 5.07 2.56 0.93
C LEU A 21 5.21 4.01 1.42
N ALA A 22 4.16 4.79 1.27
CA ALA A 22 4.01 6.12 1.86
C ALA A 22 3.36 6.04 3.24
N VAL A 23 2.29 5.22 3.35
CA VAL A 23 1.55 5.00 4.59
C VAL A 23 1.27 3.51 4.72
N ALA A 24 1.57 2.96 5.89
CA ALA A 24 1.26 1.59 6.25
C ALA A 24 0.53 1.56 7.60
N PRO A 25 -0.34 0.58 7.85
CA PRO A 25 -0.94 0.39 9.16
C PRO A 25 0.13 0.06 10.21
N ALA A 26 -0.10 0.47 11.45
CA ALA A 26 0.81 0.20 12.56
C ALA A 26 0.72 -1.25 13.07
N ASP A 27 -0.34 -1.97 12.70
CA ASP A 27 -0.62 -3.34 13.14
C ASP A 27 -1.19 -4.20 11.99
N ASN A 28 -1.47 -5.46 12.27
CA ASN A 28 -1.99 -6.42 11.30
C ASN A 28 -3.53 -6.45 11.21
N TYR A 29 -4.24 -5.59 11.93
CA TYR A 29 -5.70 -5.52 11.95
C TYR A 29 -6.24 -4.43 11.03
N HIS A 30 -5.51 -3.31 10.91
CA HIS A 30 -5.92 -2.20 10.06
C HIS A 30 -5.48 -2.43 8.61
N LYS A 31 -6.32 -1.99 7.68
CA LYS A 31 -6.03 -1.94 6.24
C LYS A 31 -6.23 -0.51 5.75
N ILE A 32 -5.29 -0.02 4.98
CA ILE A 32 -5.30 1.36 4.45
C ILE A 32 -5.49 1.30 2.94
N ASP A 33 -6.38 2.14 2.41
CA ASP A 33 -6.81 2.07 1.02
C ASP A 33 -7.22 3.45 0.47
N CYS A 34 -7.48 3.56 -0.84
CA CYS A 34 -8.07 4.69 -1.55
C CYS A 34 -7.43 6.05 -1.24
N PRO A 35 -6.20 6.34 -1.69
CA PRO A 35 -5.59 7.64 -1.51
C PRO A 35 -6.30 8.72 -2.34
N THR A 36 -6.42 9.92 -1.78
CA THR A 36 -6.77 11.15 -2.49
C THR A 36 -5.82 12.25 -2.06
N VAL A 37 -5.03 12.77 -3.00
CA VAL A 37 -3.97 13.74 -2.73
C VAL A 37 -4.38 15.11 -3.22
N PHE A 38 -4.21 16.13 -2.37
CA PHE A 38 -4.51 17.52 -2.70
C PHE A 38 -3.55 18.45 -1.97
N ARG A 39 -3.62 19.74 -2.28
CA ARG A 39 -2.72 20.74 -1.70
C ARG A 39 -3.49 21.81 -0.96
N GLN A 40 -2.90 22.36 0.10
CA GLN A 40 -3.34 23.60 0.73
C GLN A 40 -2.12 24.44 1.09
N GLY A 41 -1.93 25.57 0.43
CA GLY A 41 -0.73 26.37 0.58
C GLY A 41 0.52 25.57 0.21
N ASP A 42 1.48 25.53 1.14
CA ASP A 42 2.74 24.80 0.94
C ASP A 42 2.66 23.33 1.37
N LYS A 43 1.55 22.88 1.92
CA LYS A 43 1.37 21.52 2.41
C LYS A 43 0.65 20.63 1.40
N TRP A 44 1.17 19.43 1.20
CA TRP A 44 0.44 18.33 0.58
C TRP A 44 -0.36 17.58 1.62
N LEU A 45 -1.57 17.22 1.25
CA LEU A 45 -2.51 16.49 2.10
C LEU A 45 -2.97 15.23 1.36
N MET A 46 -3.22 14.17 2.10
CA MET A 46 -3.77 12.95 1.57
C MET A 46 -4.84 12.41 2.52
N THR A 47 -6.06 12.27 2.02
CA THR A 47 -7.02 11.40 2.70
C THR A 47 -6.88 9.98 2.21
N TYR A 48 -7.15 9.03 3.09
CA TYR A 48 -7.22 7.62 2.80
C TYR A 48 -8.24 6.95 3.73
N VAL A 49 -8.74 5.81 3.33
CA VAL A 49 -9.68 5.05 4.14
C VAL A 49 -8.93 4.03 4.99
N VAL A 50 -9.43 3.82 6.21
CA VAL A 50 -8.87 2.87 7.15
C VAL A 50 -9.97 1.92 7.59
N TYR A 51 -9.75 0.62 7.37
CA TYR A 51 -10.57 -0.45 7.89
C TYR A 51 -9.94 -1.02 9.14
N ASN A 52 -10.72 -1.12 10.22
CA ASN A 52 -10.30 -1.76 11.46
C ASN A 52 -10.89 -3.18 11.55
N GLY A 53 -10.07 -4.18 11.27
CA GLY A 53 -10.44 -5.59 11.34
C GLY A 53 -10.24 -6.25 12.70
N LYS A 54 -9.96 -5.49 13.76
CA LYS A 54 -9.84 -6.03 15.12
C LYS A 54 -11.19 -6.55 15.59
N GLY A 55 -11.28 -7.85 15.83
CA GLY A 55 -12.53 -8.53 16.12
C GLY A 55 -12.94 -9.53 15.03
N GLY A 56 -12.08 -9.78 14.03
CA GLY A 56 -12.28 -10.73 12.95
C GLY A 56 -12.94 -10.12 11.72
N THR A 57 -13.64 -10.94 10.92
CA THR A 57 -14.32 -10.53 9.69
C THR A 57 -15.51 -9.59 9.92
N ASP A 58 -15.94 -9.42 11.16
CA ASP A 58 -17.09 -8.61 11.57
C ASP A 58 -16.67 -7.25 12.16
N GLY A 59 -15.42 -6.84 12.00
CA GLY A 59 -14.98 -5.48 12.35
C GLY A 59 -15.83 -4.42 11.65
N ARG A 60 -15.99 -3.24 12.26
CA ARG A 60 -16.64 -2.11 11.61
C ARG A 60 -15.84 -1.74 10.34
N GLY A 61 -16.49 -1.15 9.36
CA GLY A 61 -15.89 -0.85 8.08
C GLY A 61 -14.95 0.36 8.08
N TYR A 62 -15.08 1.17 7.04
CA TYR A 62 -14.17 2.30 6.81
C TYR A 62 -14.43 3.50 7.70
N GLU A 63 -13.33 4.12 8.10
CA GLU A 63 -13.23 5.52 8.49
C GLU A 63 -12.32 6.25 7.50
N THR A 64 -12.39 7.59 7.45
CA THR A 64 -11.48 8.41 6.64
C THR A 64 -10.48 9.11 7.53
N TRP A 65 -9.21 8.98 7.17
CA TRP A 65 -8.08 9.61 7.85
C TRP A 65 -7.38 10.61 6.92
N ILE A 66 -6.61 11.52 7.50
CA ILE A 66 -5.82 12.50 6.77
C ILE A 66 -4.36 12.47 7.22
N ALA A 67 -3.46 12.65 6.26
CA ALA A 67 -2.02 12.81 6.47
C ALA A 67 -1.52 14.06 5.74
N GLU A 68 -0.34 14.55 6.15
CA GLU A 68 0.34 15.67 5.51
C GLU A 68 1.76 15.29 5.06
N SER A 69 2.28 16.02 4.07
CA SER A 69 3.64 15.89 3.56
C SER A 69 4.17 17.24 3.06
N ASP A 70 5.47 17.45 3.19
CA ASP A 70 6.17 18.58 2.59
C ASP A 70 6.74 18.25 1.18
N ASN A 71 6.85 16.96 0.83
CA ASN A 71 7.60 16.51 -0.35
C ASN A 71 6.92 15.42 -1.18
N LEU A 72 5.66 15.06 -0.88
CA LEU A 72 4.89 13.98 -1.51
C LEU A 72 5.42 12.55 -1.25
N LEU A 73 6.55 12.38 -0.61
CA LEU A 73 7.20 11.09 -0.38
C LEU A 73 7.07 10.62 1.07
N GLU A 74 7.27 11.52 2.02
CA GLU A 74 7.23 11.26 3.45
C GLU A 74 5.94 11.84 4.04
N TRP A 75 5.15 10.99 4.68
CA TRP A 75 3.80 11.34 5.15
C TRP A 75 3.66 11.17 6.65
N ARG A 76 3.01 12.11 7.29
CA ARG A 76 2.65 12.08 8.71
C ARG A 76 1.13 12.07 8.88
N THR A 77 0.61 11.03 9.48
CA THR A 77 -0.83 10.90 9.79
C THR A 77 -1.22 11.94 10.84
N LEU A 78 -2.30 12.67 10.59
CA LEU A 78 -2.86 13.70 11.49
C LEU A 78 -4.01 13.14 12.33
N GLY A 79 -4.91 12.36 11.74
CA GLY A 79 -6.06 11.80 12.44
C GLY A 79 -7.26 11.52 11.53
N ARG A 80 -8.43 11.38 12.13
CA ARG A 80 -9.69 11.09 11.46
C ARG A 80 -10.40 12.34 10.99
N VAL A 81 -11.12 12.24 9.86
CA VAL A 81 -11.99 13.30 9.32
C VAL A 81 -13.42 12.81 9.10
N LEU A 82 -13.65 11.51 8.95
CA LEU A 82 -14.96 10.86 9.03
C LEU A 82 -14.87 9.64 9.93
N SER A 83 -15.61 9.66 11.03
CA SER A 83 -15.67 8.57 12.00
C SER A 83 -17.04 7.87 11.96
N TYR A 84 -17.16 6.73 12.59
CA TYR A 84 -18.43 5.99 12.70
C TYR A 84 -19.55 6.85 13.32
N ARG A 85 -20.80 6.65 12.88
CA ARG A 85 -21.97 7.39 13.36
C ARG A 85 -23.08 6.42 13.79
N ASP A 86 -23.09 5.99 15.03
CA ASP A 86 -24.08 5.04 15.52
C ASP A 86 -25.53 5.54 15.30
N GLY A 87 -26.41 4.64 14.86
CA GLY A 87 -27.80 4.95 14.58
C GLY A 87 -28.08 5.70 13.28
N LYS A 88 -27.08 5.86 12.42
CA LYS A 88 -27.22 6.48 11.10
C LYS A 88 -27.06 5.44 10.00
N TRP A 89 -27.53 5.77 8.79
CA TRP A 89 -27.46 4.90 7.59
C TRP A 89 -26.06 4.46 7.21
N ASP A 90 -25.05 5.23 7.58
CA ASP A 90 -23.63 5.06 7.29
C ASP A 90 -22.80 4.69 8.54
N CYS A 91 -23.44 4.04 9.51
CA CYS A 91 -22.85 3.85 10.85
C CYS A 91 -21.56 3.04 10.85
N ASN A 92 -21.34 2.16 9.88
CA ASN A 92 -20.17 1.29 9.83
C ASN A 92 -19.22 1.54 8.67
N GLN A 93 -19.61 2.35 7.67
CA GLN A 93 -18.80 2.62 6.49
C GLN A 93 -18.81 4.13 6.19
N ARG A 94 -17.65 4.77 6.26
CA ARG A 94 -17.49 6.19 5.94
C ARG A 94 -16.13 6.45 5.31
N GLY A 95 -15.93 5.92 4.08
CA GLY A 95 -14.72 6.07 3.27
C GLY A 95 -14.82 7.26 2.33
N GLY A 96 -14.13 8.37 2.62
CA GLY A 96 -14.32 9.66 1.98
C GLY A 96 -13.26 10.05 0.95
N PHE A 97 -13.71 10.86 0.00
CA PHE A 97 -12.93 11.36 -1.14
C PHE A 97 -13.19 12.87 -1.29
N PRO A 98 -12.21 13.74 -0.96
CA PRO A 98 -12.33 15.18 -1.17
C PRO A 98 -12.72 15.54 -2.58
N ALA A 99 -13.67 16.47 -2.72
CA ALA A 99 -14.26 16.88 -3.97
C ALA A 99 -13.71 18.22 -4.47
N LEU A 100 -13.94 18.51 -5.75
CA LEU A 100 -13.62 19.75 -6.44
C LEU A 100 -12.12 20.09 -6.45
N PRO A 101 -11.23 19.12 -6.75
CA PRO A 101 -9.82 19.44 -6.94
C PRO A 101 -9.63 20.31 -8.18
N ASP A 102 -8.55 21.09 -8.21
CA ASP A 102 -8.05 21.63 -9.47
C ASP A 102 -7.69 20.46 -10.40
N MET A 103 -8.32 20.43 -11.59
CA MET A 103 -8.16 19.33 -12.54
C MET A 103 -6.98 19.51 -13.48
N GLU A 104 -6.35 20.68 -13.51
CA GLU A 104 -5.28 20.92 -14.48
C GLU A 104 -4.05 20.05 -14.19
N TRP A 105 -3.54 19.40 -15.22
CA TRP A 105 -2.32 18.60 -15.14
C TRP A 105 -1.11 19.46 -14.76
N GLY A 106 -0.50 19.16 -13.61
CA GLY A 106 0.57 19.99 -13.05
C GLY A 106 0.08 21.34 -12.50
N GLY A 107 -1.22 21.48 -12.26
CA GLY A 107 -1.84 22.65 -11.65
C GLY A 107 -1.62 22.74 -10.13
N SER A 108 -2.51 23.44 -9.45
CA SER A 108 -2.38 23.69 -8.01
C SER A 108 -2.69 22.46 -7.15
N TYR A 109 -3.56 21.57 -7.63
CA TYR A 109 -4.16 20.46 -6.87
C TYR A 109 -4.90 20.91 -5.61
N GLU A 110 -5.22 22.20 -5.48
CA GLU A 110 -6.02 22.71 -4.36
C GLU A 110 -7.50 22.32 -4.52
N LEU A 111 -8.17 22.12 -3.40
CA LEU A 111 -9.61 21.91 -3.38
C LEU A 111 -10.33 23.25 -3.47
N GLN A 112 -11.24 23.36 -4.43
CA GLN A 112 -12.07 24.55 -4.59
C GLN A 112 -13.22 24.56 -3.58
N THR A 113 -13.55 25.75 -3.04
CA THR A 113 -14.72 25.92 -2.19
C THR A 113 -15.96 26.24 -3.03
N TYR A 114 -17.09 25.67 -2.65
CA TYR A 114 -18.39 26.02 -3.17
C TYR A 114 -19.32 26.41 -2.02
N LYS A 115 -19.95 27.58 -2.11
CA LYS A 115 -20.77 28.16 -1.03
C LYS A 115 -20.03 28.21 0.32
N GLY A 116 -18.76 28.61 0.30
CA GLY A 116 -17.92 28.74 1.48
C GLY A 116 -17.62 27.44 2.22
N ARG A 117 -17.67 26.32 1.52
CA ARG A 117 -17.40 24.99 2.08
C ARG A 117 -16.44 24.22 1.18
N HIS A 118 -15.60 23.38 1.80
CA HIS A 118 -14.97 22.23 1.14
C HIS A 118 -15.93 21.04 1.21
N TRP A 119 -15.93 20.22 0.18
CA TRP A 119 -16.86 19.11 0.01
C TRP A 119 -16.12 17.78 -0.10
N MET A 120 -16.79 16.72 0.28
CA MET A 120 -16.30 15.35 0.21
C MET A 120 -17.48 14.44 -0.10
N THR A 121 -17.31 13.53 -1.06
CA THR A 121 -18.20 12.38 -1.16
C THR A 121 -17.59 11.20 -0.43
N TYR A 122 -18.42 10.26 0.02
CA TYR A 122 -17.93 9.07 0.71
C TYR A 122 -18.81 7.85 0.41
N ILE A 123 -18.19 6.69 0.46
CA ILE A 123 -18.94 5.43 0.51
C ILE A 123 -19.43 5.23 1.92
N GLY A 124 -20.74 4.96 2.06
CA GLY A 124 -21.38 4.78 3.35
C GLY A 124 -22.30 3.57 3.37
N GLY A 125 -22.53 3.02 4.56
CA GLY A 125 -23.44 1.89 4.75
C GLY A 125 -23.47 1.35 6.16
N GLU A 126 -24.47 0.50 6.42
CA GLU A 126 -24.67 -0.19 7.71
C GLU A 126 -23.86 -1.49 7.80
N GLY A 127 -23.45 -2.05 6.66
CA GLY A 127 -22.73 -3.32 6.61
C GLY A 127 -21.38 -3.25 7.31
N THR A 128 -21.01 -4.31 8.00
CA THR A 128 -19.69 -4.45 8.63
C THR A 128 -18.69 -5.17 7.71
N GLY A 129 -17.42 -5.12 8.04
CA GLY A 129 -16.36 -5.77 7.31
C GLY A 129 -15.73 -4.88 6.24
N TYR A 130 -14.68 -5.40 5.60
CA TYR A 130 -14.02 -4.74 4.51
C TYR A 130 -14.96 -4.65 3.29
N GLU A 131 -15.18 -3.42 2.78
CA GLU A 131 -16.10 -3.15 1.66
C GLU A 131 -17.55 -3.61 1.91
N ALA A 132 -18.00 -3.68 3.16
CA ALA A 132 -19.37 -4.07 3.53
C ALA A 132 -19.86 -5.34 2.79
N VAL A 133 -19.12 -6.42 2.86
CA VAL A 133 -19.36 -7.69 2.11
C VAL A 133 -20.81 -8.21 2.21
N LYS A 134 -21.53 -7.86 3.28
CA LYS A 134 -22.88 -8.35 3.57
C LYS A 134 -24.01 -7.37 3.23
N ALA A 135 -23.70 -6.14 2.81
CA ALA A 135 -24.71 -5.12 2.50
C ALA A 135 -24.18 -4.13 1.46
N PRO A 136 -25.03 -3.54 0.62
CA PRO A 136 -24.60 -2.58 -0.37
C PRO A 136 -24.06 -1.30 0.28
N LEU A 137 -23.13 -0.64 -0.42
CA LEU A 137 -22.65 0.69 -0.14
C LEU A 137 -23.40 1.71 -1.00
N TYR A 138 -23.52 2.93 -0.46
CA TYR A 138 -24.15 4.07 -1.11
C TYR A 138 -23.19 5.27 -1.08
N VAL A 139 -23.50 6.31 -1.88
CA VAL A 139 -22.70 7.53 -1.89
C VAL A 139 -23.28 8.56 -0.93
N GLY A 140 -22.49 9.00 0.03
CA GLY A 140 -22.81 10.07 0.98
C GLY A 140 -22.12 11.39 0.61
N LEU A 141 -22.49 12.46 1.32
CA LEU A 141 -21.94 13.80 1.16
C LEU A 141 -21.58 14.41 2.51
N ALA A 142 -20.34 14.88 2.60
CA ALA A 142 -19.81 15.60 3.75
C ALA A 142 -19.23 16.96 3.33
N TRP A 143 -19.08 17.87 4.29
CA TRP A 143 -18.49 19.20 4.08
C TRP A 143 -17.88 19.76 5.35
N THR A 144 -16.99 20.73 5.18
CA THR A 144 -16.46 21.52 6.28
C THR A 144 -16.28 22.98 5.88
N LYS A 145 -16.38 23.88 6.86
CA LYS A 145 -15.92 25.28 6.78
C LYS A 145 -14.59 25.48 7.50
N GLY A 146 -14.11 24.45 8.16
CA GLY A 146 -12.85 24.46 8.91
C GLY A 146 -11.61 24.33 8.03
N ASP A 147 -10.47 24.33 8.68
CA ASP A 147 -9.18 24.16 8.04
C ASP A 147 -8.97 22.71 7.61
N ILE A 148 -8.93 22.46 6.31
CA ILE A 148 -8.78 21.11 5.74
C ILE A 148 -7.37 20.51 5.93
N SER A 149 -6.41 21.28 6.44
CA SER A 149 -5.09 20.78 6.83
C SER A 149 -5.06 20.17 8.24
N THR A 150 -6.20 20.11 8.92
CA THR A 150 -6.32 19.54 10.26
C THR A 150 -7.24 18.34 10.29
N ALA A 151 -6.98 17.43 11.23
CA ALA A 151 -7.88 16.33 11.50
C ALA A 151 -9.04 16.78 12.37
N HIS A 152 -10.23 16.90 11.78
CA HIS A 152 -11.48 17.18 12.49
C HIS A 152 -12.64 16.49 11.76
N GLU A 153 -13.72 16.21 12.48
CA GLU A 153 -14.90 15.59 11.88
C GLU A 153 -15.61 16.54 10.94
N TRP A 154 -15.88 16.11 9.71
CA TRP A 154 -16.67 16.86 8.74
C TRP A 154 -18.16 16.62 8.97
N GLU A 155 -18.97 17.64 8.75
CA GLU A 155 -20.43 17.52 8.74
C GLU A 155 -20.89 16.64 7.59
N SER A 156 -21.98 15.89 7.76
CA SER A 156 -22.50 14.97 6.74
C SER A 156 -24.02 15.02 6.67
N LEU A 157 -24.57 14.73 5.49
CA LEU A 157 -25.99 14.51 5.32
C LEU A 157 -26.45 13.21 6.04
N ASP A 158 -27.70 13.23 6.50
CA ASP A 158 -28.32 12.06 7.14
C ASP A 158 -28.96 11.07 6.16
N LYS A 159 -28.74 11.28 4.86
CA LYS A 159 -29.20 10.41 3.77
C LYS A 159 -28.14 10.33 2.69
N PRO A 160 -28.04 9.20 1.96
CA PRO A 160 -27.17 9.12 0.79
C PRO A 160 -27.64 10.08 -0.30
N ILE A 161 -26.71 10.55 -1.12
CA ILE A 161 -27.01 11.36 -2.33
C ILE A 161 -27.21 10.50 -3.58
N LEU A 162 -26.68 9.28 -3.57
CA LEU A 162 -26.98 8.23 -4.54
C LEU A 162 -27.19 6.91 -3.80
N SER A 163 -28.19 6.15 -4.21
CA SER A 163 -28.51 4.82 -3.69
C SER A 163 -28.90 3.89 -4.83
N ILE A 164 -28.60 2.62 -4.68
CA ILE A 164 -29.08 1.57 -5.62
C ILE A 164 -30.62 1.46 -5.66
N HIS A 165 -31.31 2.03 -4.66
CA HIS A 165 -32.77 2.03 -4.54
C HIS A 165 -33.43 3.27 -5.15
N ASP A 166 -32.66 4.23 -5.67
CA ASP A 166 -33.21 5.39 -6.32
C ASP A 166 -34.01 5.00 -7.58
N LYS A 167 -35.02 5.78 -7.92
CA LYS A 167 -35.88 5.49 -9.08
C LYS A 167 -35.12 5.52 -10.41
N ASP A 168 -34.06 6.34 -10.50
CA ASP A 168 -33.21 6.48 -11.68
C ASP A 168 -31.92 5.62 -11.60
N ALA A 169 -31.80 4.75 -10.59
CA ALA A 169 -30.68 3.82 -10.47
C ALA A 169 -30.69 2.81 -11.64
N GLN A 170 -29.55 2.68 -12.30
CA GLN A 170 -29.39 1.92 -13.52
C GLN A 170 -28.86 0.50 -13.26
N TRP A 171 -28.98 -0.41 -14.21
CA TRP A 171 -28.63 -1.83 -14.09
C TRP A 171 -27.20 -2.07 -13.61
N TRP A 172 -26.24 -1.27 -14.05
CA TRP A 172 -24.81 -1.41 -13.78
C TRP A 172 -24.41 -1.10 -12.32
N GLU A 173 -25.30 -0.46 -11.54
CA GLU A 173 -25.06 -0.06 -10.14
C GLU A 173 -25.96 -0.76 -9.11
N LYS A 174 -26.77 -1.75 -9.51
CA LYS A 174 -27.80 -2.36 -8.67
C LYS A 174 -27.29 -3.27 -7.56
N LEU A 175 -26.00 -3.62 -7.55
CA LEU A 175 -25.43 -4.43 -6.48
C LEU A 175 -24.84 -3.58 -5.36
N THR A 176 -24.06 -2.55 -5.69
CA THR A 176 -23.38 -1.69 -4.71
C THR A 176 -22.72 -0.52 -5.43
N GLN A 177 -22.51 0.58 -4.71
CA GLN A 177 -21.77 1.74 -5.19
C GLN A 177 -20.43 1.84 -4.42
N TYR A 178 -19.39 2.35 -5.08
CA TYR A 178 -18.05 2.47 -4.54
C TYR A 178 -17.53 3.91 -4.60
N LYS A 179 -16.24 4.09 -4.88
CA LYS A 179 -15.57 5.38 -4.89
C LYS A 179 -16.18 6.33 -5.90
N SER A 180 -16.33 7.57 -5.46
CA SER A 180 -16.77 8.69 -6.29
C SER A 180 -15.74 9.82 -6.26
N THR A 181 -15.58 10.50 -7.38
CA THR A 181 -14.78 11.71 -7.53
C THR A 181 -15.63 12.78 -8.16
N VAL A 182 -15.62 13.98 -7.59
CA VAL A 182 -16.47 15.09 -8.07
C VAL A 182 -15.62 16.24 -8.56
N TYR A 183 -15.93 16.71 -9.76
CA TYR A 183 -15.26 17.81 -10.43
C TYR A 183 -16.18 18.98 -10.66
N TRP A 184 -15.61 20.19 -10.63
CA TRP A 184 -16.30 21.39 -11.02
C TRP A 184 -16.00 21.72 -12.47
N ASP A 185 -16.91 21.31 -13.35
CA ASP A 185 -16.90 21.68 -14.77
C ASP A 185 -17.58 23.03 -14.94
N LYS A 186 -16.80 24.11 -14.94
CA LYS A 186 -17.28 25.48 -15.06
C LYS A 186 -17.89 25.76 -16.43
N ASP A 187 -17.45 25.02 -17.45
CA ASP A 187 -17.97 25.13 -18.83
C ASP A 187 -19.30 24.39 -19.00
N LYS A 188 -19.66 23.55 -18.02
CA LYS A 188 -20.89 22.73 -18.05
C LYS A 188 -21.01 21.86 -19.29
N THR A 189 -19.93 21.24 -19.68
CA THR A 189 -19.81 20.38 -20.89
C THR A 189 -20.93 19.34 -20.96
N LEU A 190 -21.33 18.79 -19.81
CA LEU A 190 -22.42 17.82 -19.69
C LEU A 190 -23.76 18.45 -19.23
N GLY A 191 -23.89 19.77 -19.28
CA GLY A 191 -25.11 20.50 -18.91
C GLY A 191 -25.28 20.82 -17.43
N ALA A 192 -24.31 20.48 -16.58
CA ALA A 192 -24.30 20.81 -15.15
C ALA A 192 -22.88 21.13 -14.66
N PRO A 193 -22.74 22.00 -13.62
CA PRO A 193 -21.42 22.41 -13.14
C PRO A 193 -20.69 21.35 -12.34
N PHE A 194 -21.39 20.39 -11.73
CA PHE A 194 -20.73 19.33 -10.93
C PHE A 194 -20.91 17.98 -11.61
N VAL A 195 -19.80 17.33 -11.86
CA VAL A 195 -19.70 16.04 -12.50
C VAL A 195 -19.08 15.05 -11.54
N MET A 196 -19.82 14.01 -11.17
CA MET A 196 -19.35 12.90 -10.35
C MET A 196 -19.06 11.70 -11.25
N TYR A 197 -17.85 11.18 -11.19
CA TYR A 197 -17.54 9.84 -11.66
C TYR A 197 -17.60 8.89 -10.48
N TYR A 198 -18.26 7.75 -10.64
CA TYR A 198 -18.26 6.72 -9.59
C TYR A 198 -18.25 5.34 -10.21
N ASN A 199 -17.65 4.40 -9.52
CA ASN A 199 -17.75 3.00 -9.91
C ASN A 199 -18.79 2.26 -9.06
N ALA A 200 -19.43 1.31 -9.67
CA ALA A 200 -20.48 0.53 -9.04
C ALA A 200 -20.56 -0.88 -9.65
N GLY A 201 -21.07 -1.80 -8.85
CA GLY A 201 -21.27 -3.18 -9.23
C GLY A 201 -22.68 -3.46 -9.75
N GLY A 202 -22.75 -4.20 -10.85
CA GLY A 202 -24.01 -4.62 -11.46
C GLY A 202 -23.87 -5.82 -12.37
N ARG A 203 -24.99 -6.28 -12.91
CA ARG A 203 -25.05 -7.33 -13.93
C ARG A 203 -25.59 -6.76 -15.25
N HIS A 204 -24.93 -7.11 -16.34
CA HIS A 204 -25.37 -6.70 -17.66
C HIS A 204 -26.68 -7.42 -18.00
N PRO A 205 -27.73 -6.68 -18.44
CA PRO A 205 -29.07 -7.25 -18.60
C PRO A 205 -29.17 -8.31 -19.70
N GLU A 206 -28.33 -8.23 -20.74
CA GLU A 206 -28.37 -9.17 -21.86
C GLU A 206 -27.36 -10.31 -21.76
N THR A 207 -26.15 -10.04 -21.21
CA THR A 207 -25.06 -11.01 -21.14
C THR A 207 -24.91 -11.67 -19.78
N ASP A 208 -25.60 -11.16 -18.75
CA ASP A 208 -25.50 -11.54 -17.33
C ASP A 208 -24.07 -11.37 -16.73
N LEU A 209 -23.15 -10.74 -17.43
CA LEU A 209 -21.81 -10.47 -16.95
C LEU A 209 -21.85 -9.58 -15.71
N LYS A 210 -21.33 -10.09 -14.62
CA LYS A 210 -21.10 -9.32 -13.38
C LYS A 210 -19.83 -8.52 -13.52
N GLY A 211 -19.85 -7.25 -13.08
CA GLY A 211 -18.64 -6.42 -13.09
C GLY A 211 -18.87 -5.08 -12.43
N GLU A 212 -17.77 -4.40 -12.19
CA GLU A 212 -17.78 -2.99 -11.77
C GLU A 212 -17.45 -2.10 -12.95
N ARG A 213 -18.21 -1.02 -13.08
CA ARG A 213 -18.18 -0.09 -14.19
C ARG A 213 -18.13 1.33 -13.68
N VAL A 214 -17.67 2.25 -14.51
CA VAL A 214 -17.62 3.68 -14.22
C VAL A 214 -18.78 4.37 -14.90
N GLY A 215 -19.51 5.20 -14.16
CA GLY A 215 -20.57 6.04 -14.66
C GLY A 215 -20.51 7.46 -14.10
N ILE A 216 -21.45 8.27 -14.55
CA ILE A 216 -21.53 9.69 -14.26
C ILE A 216 -22.86 10.03 -13.59
N ALA A 217 -22.80 10.92 -12.60
CA ALA A 217 -23.95 11.66 -12.10
C ALA A 217 -23.65 13.16 -12.15
N LEU A 218 -24.69 13.96 -12.36
CA LEU A 218 -24.62 15.41 -12.58
C LEU A 218 -25.40 16.15 -11.50
N SER A 219 -24.87 17.29 -11.05
CA SER A 219 -25.53 18.15 -10.05
C SER A 219 -25.35 19.63 -10.34
N LYS A 220 -26.35 20.42 -9.90
CA LYS A 220 -26.29 21.89 -9.93
C LYS A 220 -25.94 22.50 -8.57
N ASP A 221 -25.97 21.70 -7.48
CA ASP A 221 -25.92 22.20 -6.11
C ASP A 221 -25.08 21.33 -5.13
N MET A 222 -24.41 20.29 -5.60
CA MET A 222 -23.67 19.27 -4.86
C MET A 222 -24.55 18.31 -4.04
N LYS A 223 -25.82 18.61 -3.81
CA LYS A 223 -26.71 17.84 -2.93
C LYS A 223 -27.68 16.95 -3.69
N THR A 224 -28.16 17.43 -4.85
CA THR A 224 -29.13 16.72 -5.70
C THR A 224 -28.42 16.25 -6.94
N TRP A 225 -28.47 14.96 -7.18
CA TRP A 225 -27.74 14.30 -8.27
C TRP A 225 -28.69 13.56 -9.21
N LYS A 226 -28.38 13.60 -10.48
CA LYS A 226 -29.10 12.89 -11.54
C LYS A 226 -28.10 12.05 -12.34
N ARG A 227 -28.42 10.77 -12.54
CA ARG A 227 -27.60 9.87 -13.35
C ARG A 227 -27.54 10.34 -14.81
N TYR A 228 -26.36 10.21 -15.39
CA TYR A 228 -26.20 10.45 -16.82
C TYR A 228 -26.91 9.35 -17.63
N PRO A 229 -27.75 9.70 -18.63
CA PRO A 229 -28.53 8.70 -19.35
C PRO A 229 -27.70 7.67 -20.12
N GLY A 230 -26.47 8.04 -20.55
CA GLY A 230 -25.57 7.19 -21.31
C GLY A 230 -24.65 6.30 -20.47
N ASN A 231 -24.92 6.15 -19.19
CA ASN A 231 -24.13 5.25 -18.30
C ASN A 231 -24.31 3.77 -18.66
N PRO A 232 -23.31 2.91 -18.33
CA PRO A 232 -21.97 3.28 -17.86
C PRO A 232 -21.14 3.88 -19.00
N VAL A 233 -20.20 4.78 -18.66
CA VAL A 233 -19.37 5.46 -19.66
C VAL A 233 -18.04 4.77 -19.91
N PHE A 234 -17.62 3.88 -19.01
CA PHE A 234 -16.37 3.14 -19.16
C PHE A 234 -16.36 1.83 -18.37
N ALA A 235 -15.84 0.77 -18.98
CA ALA A 235 -15.66 -0.53 -18.33
C ALA A 235 -14.73 -1.44 -19.16
N HIS A 236 -14.14 -2.42 -18.48
CA HIS A 236 -13.63 -3.66 -19.07
C HIS A 236 -14.71 -4.74 -18.94
N GLU A 237 -15.26 -5.20 -20.07
CA GLU A 237 -16.42 -6.07 -20.10
C GLU A 237 -16.05 -7.56 -20.12
N ALA A 238 -15.57 -8.08 -18.97
CA ALA A 238 -15.42 -9.50 -18.74
C ALA A 238 -16.05 -9.88 -17.38
N ASP A 239 -16.50 -11.13 -17.22
CA ASP A 239 -17.18 -11.54 -16.01
C ASP A 239 -16.26 -11.44 -14.79
N GLY A 240 -16.75 -10.77 -13.74
CA GLY A 240 -16.01 -10.51 -12.51
C GLY A 240 -14.96 -9.40 -12.59
N THR A 241 -14.81 -8.73 -13.75
CA THR A 241 -13.83 -7.64 -13.90
C THR A 241 -14.25 -6.41 -13.13
N ILE A 242 -13.30 -5.75 -12.50
CA ILE A 242 -13.46 -4.48 -11.80
C ILE A 242 -12.81 -3.39 -12.64
N THR A 243 -13.53 -2.31 -12.90
CA THR A 243 -13.02 -1.05 -13.47
C THR A 243 -13.46 0.08 -12.55
N GLY A 244 -12.52 0.79 -11.95
CA GLY A 244 -12.93 1.76 -10.92
C GLY A 244 -11.90 2.79 -10.53
N ASP A 245 -12.27 3.58 -9.54
CA ASP A 245 -11.50 4.66 -8.94
C ASP A 245 -11.03 5.72 -9.96
N ALA A 246 -11.93 6.11 -10.88
CA ALA A 246 -11.66 7.10 -11.90
C ALA A 246 -11.18 8.43 -11.30
N HIS A 247 -9.96 8.82 -11.64
CA HIS A 247 -9.33 10.09 -11.27
C HIS A 247 -8.98 10.85 -12.55
N ILE A 248 -9.60 12.02 -12.75
CA ILE A 248 -9.55 12.73 -14.02
C ILE A 248 -8.74 14.01 -13.89
N GLN A 249 -7.84 14.23 -14.85
CA GLN A 249 -7.11 15.47 -15.00
C GLN A 249 -7.21 15.98 -16.44
N LYS A 250 -7.15 17.30 -16.61
CA LYS A 250 -7.15 17.97 -17.90
C LYS A 250 -5.71 18.25 -18.34
N MET A 251 -5.31 17.68 -19.46
CA MET A 251 -3.98 17.81 -20.03
C MET A 251 -4.07 18.56 -21.35
N GLY A 252 -4.13 19.89 -21.25
CA GLY A 252 -4.37 20.76 -22.40
C GLY A 252 -5.76 20.58 -23.00
N ASP A 253 -5.83 20.00 -24.18
CA ASP A 253 -7.09 19.77 -24.93
C ASP A 253 -7.77 18.44 -24.62
N VAL A 254 -7.13 17.56 -23.81
CA VAL A 254 -7.60 16.21 -23.54
C VAL A 254 -7.79 15.98 -22.05
N TYR A 255 -8.81 15.21 -21.67
CA TYR A 255 -8.99 14.68 -20.33
C TYR A 255 -8.36 13.30 -20.22
N VAL A 256 -7.59 13.06 -19.15
CA VAL A 256 -6.97 11.79 -18.83
C VAL A 256 -7.62 11.23 -17.57
N MET A 257 -8.19 10.06 -17.68
CA MET A 257 -8.75 9.29 -16.57
C MET A 257 -7.75 8.23 -16.15
N PHE A 258 -7.14 8.41 -14.98
CA PHE A 258 -6.40 7.36 -14.30
C PHE A 258 -7.40 6.46 -13.59
N TYR A 259 -7.25 5.15 -13.77
CA TYR A 259 -8.15 4.17 -13.18
C TYR A 259 -7.43 2.86 -12.91
N PHE A 260 -8.03 1.98 -12.13
CA PHE A 260 -7.55 0.62 -11.99
C PHE A 260 -8.51 -0.38 -12.61
N SER A 261 -7.97 -1.53 -12.97
CA SER A 261 -8.75 -2.71 -13.27
C SER A 261 -8.25 -3.89 -12.45
N ALA A 262 -9.15 -4.82 -12.15
CA ALA A 262 -8.82 -6.06 -11.47
C ALA A 262 -9.55 -7.24 -12.07
N PHE A 263 -8.92 -8.42 -11.97
CA PHE A 263 -9.44 -9.69 -12.52
C PHE A 263 -9.71 -9.65 -14.03
N GLU A 264 -8.94 -8.84 -14.74
CA GLU A 264 -8.98 -8.72 -16.20
C GLU A 264 -8.30 -9.95 -16.84
N PRO A 265 -9.04 -10.78 -17.62
CA PRO A 265 -8.52 -12.06 -18.12
C PRO A 265 -7.29 -11.93 -19.05
N SER A 266 -7.12 -10.78 -19.70
CA SER A 266 -5.97 -10.52 -20.58
C SER A 266 -4.66 -10.24 -19.81
N ARG A 267 -4.70 -10.13 -18.49
CA ARG A 267 -3.55 -9.83 -17.64
C ARG A 267 -3.13 -11.04 -16.81
N LYS A 268 -1.81 -11.19 -16.59
CA LYS A 268 -1.23 -12.23 -15.73
C LYS A 268 -1.27 -11.87 -14.25
N TYR A 269 -1.47 -10.60 -13.91
CA TYR A 269 -1.57 -10.07 -12.55
C TYR A 269 -3.01 -9.69 -12.22
N LYS A 270 -3.36 -9.72 -10.93
CA LYS A 270 -4.74 -9.59 -10.47
C LYS A 270 -5.29 -8.18 -10.57
N ALA A 271 -4.46 -7.15 -10.39
CA ALA A 271 -4.89 -5.77 -10.44
C ALA A 271 -3.76 -4.85 -10.91
N PHE A 272 -4.11 -3.77 -11.57
CA PHE A 272 -3.18 -2.82 -12.17
C PHE A 272 -3.80 -1.43 -12.29
N ASN A 273 -2.95 -0.41 -12.42
CA ASN A 273 -3.36 0.95 -12.75
C ASN A 273 -2.97 1.28 -14.19
N THR A 274 -3.86 1.97 -14.90
CA THR A 274 -3.67 2.40 -16.27
C THR A 274 -4.44 3.70 -16.52
N PHE A 275 -4.68 4.08 -17.77
CA PHE A 275 -5.42 5.29 -18.10
C PHE A 275 -6.28 5.15 -19.37
N ALA A 276 -7.26 5.99 -19.46
CA ALA A 276 -8.03 6.27 -20.66
C ALA A 276 -8.04 7.78 -20.94
N ALA A 277 -8.31 8.19 -22.16
CA ALA A 277 -8.36 9.60 -22.52
C ALA A 277 -9.64 9.94 -23.30
N SER A 278 -10.09 11.19 -23.15
CA SER A 278 -11.33 11.69 -23.77
C SER A 278 -11.23 13.16 -24.10
N TYR A 279 -11.93 13.60 -25.15
CA TYR A 279 -12.11 15.02 -25.46
C TYR A 279 -13.42 15.60 -24.92
N ASP A 280 -14.35 14.76 -24.46
CA ASP A 280 -15.72 15.19 -24.14
C ASP A 280 -16.25 14.68 -22.78
N LEU A 281 -15.38 14.08 -21.96
CA LEU A 281 -15.71 13.53 -20.62
C LEU A 281 -16.63 12.30 -20.65
N VAL A 282 -17.04 11.80 -21.80
CA VAL A 282 -17.99 10.69 -21.93
C VAL A 282 -17.43 9.55 -22.80
N ASN A 283 -16.81 9.89 -23.91
CA ASN A 283 -16.26 8.92 -24.85
C ASN A 283 -14.77 8.68 -24.54
N TRP A 284 -14.48 7.60 -23.85
CA TRP A 284 -13.14 7.27 -23.36
C TRP A 284 -12.43 6.28 -24.29
N THR A 285 -11.24 6.63 -24.71
CA THR A 285 -10.30 5.74 -25.42
C THR A 285 -9.38 5.10 -24.39
N ASP A 286 -9.46 3.79 -24.28
CA ASP A 286 -8.64 3.01 -23.36
C ASP A 286 -7.21 2.84 -23.90
N TRP A 287 -6.21 2.99 -23.02
CA TRP A 287 -4.81 2.70 -23.34
C TRP A 287 -4.57 1.20 -23.49
N LYS A 288 -3.99 0.80 -24.61
CA LYS A 288 -3.74 -0.62 -24.96
C LYS A 288 -2.26 -1.03 -24.81
N GLY A 289 -1.39 -0.13 -24.41
CA GLY A 289 0.02 -0.41 -24.18
C GLY A 289 0.30 -0.96 -22.78
N ALA A 290 1.53 -0.74 -22.30
CA ALA A 290 1.95 -1.19 -20.97
C ALA A 290 1.17 -0.46 -19.87
N ASP A 291 0.71 -1.21 -18.87
CA ASP A 291 0.02 -0.64 -17.71
C ASP A 291 0.97 0.27 -16.90
N LEU A 292 0.43 1.31 -16.27
CA LEU A 292 1.24 2.30 -15.53
C LEU A 292 1.85 1.72 -14.25
N ILE A 293 1.06 0.95 -13.50
CA ILE A 293 1.49 0.29 -12.27
C ILE A 293 1.00 -1.16 -12.28
N ILE A 294 1.93 -2.09 -12.06
CA ILE A 294 1.64 -3.51 -11.90
C ILE A 294 2.28 -4.06 -10.63
N PRO A 295 1.80 -5.17 -10.08
CA PRO A 295 2.47 -5.88 -8.98
C PRO A 295 3.89 -6.26 -9.37
N SER A 296 4.89 -5.90 -8.56
CA SER A 296 6.30 -6.20 -8.85
C SER A 296 7.22 -6.17 -7.63
N LYS A 297 6.71 -5.81 -6.45
CA LYS A 297 7.47 -5.71 -5.20
C LYS A 297 6.79 -6.52 -4.11
N ASN A 298 7.53 -6.88 -3.07
CA ASN A 298 7.00 -7.66 -1.94
C ASN A 298 5.87 -6.97 -1.17
N TYR A 299 5.70 -5.67 -1.30
CA TYR A 299 4.60 -4.94 -0.67
C TYR A 299 3.36 -4.80 -1.56
N ASP A 300 3.45 -5.09 -2.86
CA ASP A 300 2.34 -4.98 -3.82
C ASP A 300 2.13 -6.23 -4.69
N GLU A 301 2.69 -7.36 -4.31
CA GLU A 301 2.72 -8.57 -5.13
C GLU A 301 1.35 -9.19 -5.42
N LEU A 302 0.33 -8.90 -4.58
CA LEU A 302 -1.03 -9.39 -4.79
C LEU A 302 -1.88 -8.41 -5.59
N PHE A 303 -1.89 -7.13 -5.21
CA PHE A 303 -2.61 -6.06 -5.90
C PHE A 303 -1.79 -4.76 -5.91
N ALA A 304 -1.79 -4.06 -7.05
CA ALA A 304 -1.32 -2.70 -7.21
C ALA A 304 -2.43 -1.91 -7.93
N HIS A 305 -3.32 -1.24 -7.18
CA HIS A 305 -4.57 -0.69 -7.70
C HIS A 305 -5.00 0.62 -7.03
N LYS A 306 -6.14 1.18 -7.41
CA LYS A 306 -6.77 2.37 -6.81
C LYS A 306 -5.87 3.60 -6.89
N SER A 307 -5.79 4.14 -8.08
CA SER A 307 -4.88 5.18 -8.53
C SER A 307 -5.22 6.58 -8.03
N TYR A 308 -4.20 7.36 -7.71
CA TYR A 308 -4.26 8.82 -7.64
C TYR A 308 -2.94 9.43 -8.10
N VAL A 309 -2.96 10.35 -9.06
CA VAL A 309 -1.76 10.85 -9.73
C VAL A 309 -1.65 12.37 -9.58
N VAL A 310 -0.47 12.87 -9.26
CA VAL A 310 -0.18 14.31 -9.25
C VAL A 310 1.16 14.56 -9.95
N LYS A 311 1.30 15.72 -10.58
CA LYS A 311 2.56 16.20 -11.15
C LYS A 311 3.00 17.46 -10.41
N HIS A 312 4.21 17.45 -9.87
CA HIS A 312 4.78 18.57 -9.14
C HIS A 312 6.28 18.68 -9.41
N ASP A 313 6.76 19.90 -9.67
CA ASP A 313 8.18 20.21 -9.95
C ASP A 313 8.82 19.27 -10.99
N GLY A 314 8.08 18.99 -12.06
CA GLY A 314 8.54 18.14 -13.15
C GLY A 314 8.68 16.65 -12.80
N VAL A 315 8.07 16.20 -11.71
CA VAL A 315 7.98 14.79 -11.31
C VAL A 315 6.52 14.38 -11.24
N VAL A 316 6.19 13.22 -11.78
CA VAL A 316 4.89 12.59 -11.63
C VAL A 316 4.94 11.62 -10.45
N TYR A 317 3.98 11.72 -9.56
CA TYR A 317 3.80 10.86 -8.38
C TYR A 317 2.50 10.08 -8.55
N HIS A 318 2.60 8.77 -8.62
CA HIS A 318 1.48 7.87 -8.73
C HIS A 318 1.27 7.15 -7.41
N PHE A 319 0.26 7.58 -6.66
CA PHE A 319 -0.18 6.96 -5.41
C PHE A 319 -1.11 5.80 -5.74
N TYR A 320 -0.97 4.69 -5.05
CA TYR A 320 -1.81 3.53 -5.26
C TYR A 320 -1.92 2.65 -4.01
N CYS A 321 -2.97 1.86 -3.93
CA CYS A 321 -3.11 0.85 -2.90
C CYS A 321 -2.24 -0.35 -3.26
N ALA A 322 -1.32 -0.67 -2.38
CA ALA A 322 -0.43 -1.82 -2.46
C ALA A 322 -0.89 -2.91 -1.49
N VAL A 323 -1.01 -4.13 -1.99
CA VAL A 323 -1.42 -5.30 -1.20
C VAL A 323 -0.44 -6.43 -1.42
N ASN A 324 0.11 -6.97 -0.34
CA ASN A 324 1.03 -8.11 -0.38
C ASN A 324 0.30 -9.46 -0.20
N ASN A 325 1.03 -10.56 -0.33
CA ASN A 325 0.48 -11.91 -0.19
C ASN A 325 -0.04 -12.24 1.22
N ALA A 326 0.34 -11.47 2.24
CA ALA A 326 -0.23 -11.55 3.58
C ALA A 326 -1.52 -10.72 3.74
N GLU A 327 -2.04 -10.16 2.62
CA GLU A 327 -3.23 -9.30 2.57
C GLU A 327 -3.13 -8.02 3.41
N GLN A 328 -1.92 -7.58 3.72
CA GLN A 328 -1.68 -6.26 4.30
C GLN A 328 -1.87 -5.20 3.21
N ARG A 329 -2.50 -4.08 3.58
CA ARG A 329 -2.82 -2.99 2.65
C ARG A 329 -2.27 -1.67 3.14
N GLY A 330 -1.65 -0.92 2.24
CA GLY A 330 -1.12 0.41 2.48
C GLY A 330 -1.06 1.22 1.20
N ILE A 331 -0.68 2.49 1.32
CA ILE A 331 -0.49 3.37 0.17
C ILE A 331 0.97 3.35 -0.23
N ALA A 332 1.22 3.08 -1.51
CA ALA A 332 2.55 3.13 -2.12
C ALA A 332 2.65 4.26 -3.16
N ILE A 333 3.87 4.60 -3.52
CA ILE A 333 4.19 5.64 -4.51
C ILE A 333 5.13 5.06 -5.57
N ALA A 334 4.84 5.39 -6.82
CA ALA A 334 5.77 5.28 -7.93
C ALA A 334 5.98 6.67 -8.55
N THR A 335 7.15 6.92 -9.12
CA THR A 335 7.55 8.24 -9.60
C THR A 335 8.11 8.19 -11.02
N SER A 336 8.01 9.30 -11.74
CA SER A 336 8.58 9.43 -13.11
C SER A 336 10.11 9.59 -13.12
N LYS A 337 10.70 9.96 -11.98
CA LYS A 337 12.16 10.10 -11.79
C LYS A 337 12.60 9.30 -10.56
N PRO A 338 13.85 8.85 -10.48
CA PRO A 338 14.37 8.18 -9.29
C PRO A 338 14.35 9.11 -8.06
N MET A 339 13.57 8.78 -7.04
CA MET A 339 13.41 9.59 -5.82
C MET A 339 13.91 8.85 -4.56
N GLY A 340 14.70 7.80 -4.73
CA GLY A 340 15.17 6.97 -3.62
C GLY A 340 14.20 5.85 -3.25
N ARG A 341 14.16 5.49 -1.96
CA ARG A 341 13.34 4.39 -1.43
C ARG A 341 12.73 4.76 -0.09
N SER A 342 11.49 4.39 0.11
CA SER A 342 10.79 4.56 1.37
C SER A 342 11.41 3.72 2.49
N ALA A 343 11.41 4.27 3.71
CA ALA A 343 11.70 3.54 4.93
C ALA A 343 10.44 2.86 5.54
N VAL A 344 9.24 3.22 5.11
CA VAL A 344 7.98 2.66 5.61
C VAL A 344 7.87 1.19 5.22
N ARG A 345 7.45 0.36 6.17
CA ARG A 345 7.24 -1.09 5.98
C ARG A 345 5.91 -1.51 6.57
N PHE A 346 5.32 -2.57 6.03
CA PHE A 346 4.24 -3.27 6.72
C PHE A 346 4.74 -3.84 8.05
N PRO A 347 3.86 -3.91 9.07
CA PRO A 347 4.19 -4.63 10.29
C PRO A 347 4.46 -6.11 9.98
N VAL A 348 5.30 -6.74 10.79
CA VAL A 348 5.57 -8.17 10.65
C VAL A 348 4.24 -8.93 10.82
N PRO A 349 3.84 -9.78 9.85
CA PRO A 349 2.61 -10.53 9.97
C PRO A 349 2.57 -11.37 11.24
N GLU A 350 1.46 -11.34 11.96
CA GLU A 350 1.22 -12.26 13.07
C GLU A 350 0.98 -13.65 12.50
N SER A 351 2.03 -14.46 12.35
CA SER A 351 1.83 -15.86 12.02
C SER A 351 1.29 -16.59 13.26
N LYS A 352 0.27 -17.42 13.08
CA LYS A 352 -0.17 -18.39 14.12
C LYS A 352 0.97 -19.34 14.54
N ASN A 353 2.02 -19.41 13.73
CA ASN A 353 3.29 -20.10 13.94
C ASN A 353 4.44 -19.09 13.95
N ARG A 354 4.47 -18.22 14.95
CA ARG A 354 5.57 -17.24 15.09
C ARG A 354 6.91 -17.96 15.13
N ARG A 355 7.77 -17.67 14.16
CA ARG A 355 9.20 -17.91 14.28
C ARG A 355 9.71 -17.02 15.41
N GLN A 356 10.11 -17.63 16.51
CA GLN A 356 10.83 -16.91 17.57
C GLN A 356 12.29 -16.84 17.17
N ILE A 357 12.90 -15.67 17.31
CA ILE A 357 14.34 -15.47 17.08
C ILE A 357 14.94 -15.07 18.42
N MET A 358 15.94 -15.83 18.84
CA MET A 358 16.77 -15.51 19.99
C MET A 358 18.16 -15.17 19.48
N THR A 359 18.65 -14.00 19.81
CA THR A 359 20.00 -13.57 19.45
C THR A 359 21.01 -14.16 20.43
N LEU A 360 22.03 -14.81 19.90
CA LEU A 360 23.10 -15.45 20.69
C LEU A 360 24.42 -14.69 20.57
N ASN A 361 24.41 -13.39 20.33
CA ASN A 361 25.61 -12.61 20.00
C ASN A 361 26.49 -12.25 21.22
N GLU A 362 25.98 -12.38 22.41
CA GLU A 362 26.71 -11.93 23.61
C GLU A 362 27.32 -13.09 24.42
N GLY A 363 28.41 -12.83 25.12
CA GLY A 363 28.96 -13.71 26.13
C GLY A 363 29.57 -15.01 25.63
N TRP A 364 30.19 -15.01 24.45
CA TRP A 364 30.93 -16.16 23.94
C TRP A 364 32.31 -16.28 24.63
N LYS A 365 32.67 -17.48 25.06
CA LYS A 365 34.05 -17.79 25.44
C LYS A 365 34.85 -18.17 24.21
N THR A 366 36.03 -17.57 24.03
CA THR A 366 36.87 -17.84 22.86
C THR A 366 38.35 -17.88 23.22
N TRP A 367 39.08 -18.74 22.52
CA TRP A 367 40.54 -18.85 22.63
C TRP A 367 41.10 -19.40 21.31
N ILE A 368 42.37 -19.10 21.03
CA ILE A 368 43.11 -19.64 19.89
C ILE A 368 43.65 -21.02 20.25
N THR A 369 43.42 -22.03 19.40
CA THR A 369 43.96 -23.37 19.55
C THR A 369 45.19 -23.63 18.67
N GLU A 370 45.23 -22.98 17.49
CA GLU A 370 46.36 -23.03 16.57
C GLU A 370 46.55 -21.68 15.90
N ALA A 371 47.81 -21.26 15.79
CA ALA A 371 48.16 -20.08 15.02
C ALA A 371 49.54 -20.28 14.36
N THR A 372 49.61 -20.07 13.05
CA THR A 372 50.82 -20.33 12.23
C THR A 372 52.01 -19.43 12.59
N HIS A 373 51.76 -18.32 13.28
CA HIS A 373 52.79 -17.35 13.68
C HIS A 373 53.28 -17.51 15.14
N LEU A 374 52.63 -18.37 15.91
CA LEU A 374 53.00 -18.63 17.32
C LEU A 374 53.85 -19.91 17.42
N LYS A 375 55.13 -19.75 17.62
CA LYS A 375 56.03 -20.89 17.85
C LYS A 375 55.94 -21.33 19.30
N GLY A 376 55.64 -22.63 19.52
CA GLY A 376 55.51 -23.25 20.83
C GLY A 376 54.10 -23.56 21.28
N ASN A 377 53.92 -24.27 22.39
CA ASN A 377 52.64 -24.56 23.03
C ASN A 377 52.06 -23.29 23.67
N PHE A 378 51.59 -22.38 22.85
CA PHE A 378 51.00 -21.15 23.33
C PHE A 378 49.51 -21.32 23.46
N MET A 379 49.01 -21.59 24.66
CA MET A 379 47.58 -21.53 24.95
C MET A 379 47.25 -20.11 25.40
N MET A 380 46.52 -19.39 24.56
CA MET A 380 45.99 -18.11 25.00
C MET A 380 44.87 -18.34 26.01
N PRO A 381 44.79 -17.53 27.07
CA PRO A 381 43.71 -17.66 28.03
C PRO A 381 42.37 -17.35 27.34
N ALA A 382 41.34 -18.11 27.69
CA ALA A 382 40.00 -17.87 27.21
C ALA A 382 39.52 -16.48 27.62
N LYS A 383 38.92 -15.76 26.70
CA LYS A 383 38.26 -14.47 26.95
C LYS A 383 36.78 -14.49 26.58
N THR A 384 36.02 -13.64 27.22
CA THR A 384 34.61 -13.45 26.87
C THR A 384 34.49 -12.33 25.87
N VAL A 385 33.74 -12.58 24.78
CA VAL A 385 33.54 -11.64 23.70
C VAL A 385 32.07 -11.62 23.26
N ASN A 386 31.69 -10.54 22.61
CA ASN A 386 30.44 -10.47 21.84
C ASN A 386 30.77 -10.66 20.37
N ILE A 387 29.90 -11.32 19.65
CA ILE A 387 30.04 -11.46 18.20
C ILE A 387 29.17 -10.41 17.47
N PRO A 388 29.56 -9.92 16.28
CA PRO A 388 30.75 -10.35 15.52
C PRO A 388 32.07 -10.00 16.21
N HIS A 389 33.01 -10.94 16.21
CA HIS A 389 34.33 -10.81 16.79
C HIS A 389 35.40 -11.23 15.76
N ASN A 390 36.51 -10.53 15.76
CA ASN A 390 37.64 -10.82 14.88
C ASN A 390 38.94 -10.93 15.69
N TRP A 391 39.64 -12.06 15.60
CA TRP A 391 40.95 -12.23 16.18
C TRP A 391 42.05 -11.43 15.49
N ASP A 392 41.90 -11.17 14.19
CA ASP A 392 42.85 -10.36 13.41
C ASP A 392 42.90 -8.90 13.84
N ASP A 393 41.83 -8.38 14.41
CA ASP A 393 41.76 -7.01 14.92
C ASP A 393 42.81 -6.72 15.96
N TYR A 394 43.29 -7.77 16.60
CA TYR A 394 44.30 -7.66 17.69
C TYR A 394 45.71 -8.08 17.25
N TYR A 395 45.87 -9.11 16.43
CA TYR A 395 47.15 -9.75 16.15
C TYR A 395 47.60 -9.67 14.69
N GLY A 396 46.75 -9.54 13.74
CA GLY A 396 47.08 -9.57 12.31
C GLY A 396 47.09 -8.20 11.67
N TYR A 397 45.97 -7.53 11.69
CA TYR A 397 45.73 -6.33 10.90
C TYR A 397 46.51 -5.11 11.37
N ARG A 398 46.85 -5.03 12.65
CA ARG A 398 47.57 -3.90 13.25
C ARG A 398 49.08 -4.12 13.41
N GLN A 399 49.55 -5.29 13.09
CA GLN A 399 51.00 -5.58 13.13
C GLN A 399 51.58 -5.50 11.71
N LEU A 400 52.46 -4.55 11.50
CA LEU A 400 53.13 -4.26 10.23
C LEU A 400 53.96 -5.43 9.65
N THR A 401 54.11 -6.55 10.36
CA THR A 401 55.00 -7.65 9.99
C THR A 401 54.37 -8.97 9.62
N HIS A 402 53.02 -9.18 9.81
CA HIS A 402 52.47 -10.53 9.71
C HIS A 402 51.21 -10.70 8.85
N GLY A 403 50.57 -9.64 8.39
CA GLY A 403 49.30 -9.80 7.66
C GLY A 403 48.18 -10.42 8.54
N ASN A 404 47.32 -11.20 7.95
CA ASN A 404 46.19 -11.81 8.66
C ASN A 404 46.63 -12.99 9.58
N LEU A 405 45.95 -13.15 10.72
CA LEU A 405 46.13 -14.30 11.57
C LEU A 405 45.58 -15.56 10.94
N HIS A 406 46.43 -16.52 10.62
CA HIS A 406 46.04 -17.84 10.16
C HIS A 406 46.09 -18.83 11.31
N GLY A 407 44.95 -19.45 11.61
CA GLY A 407 44.85 -20.39 12.72
C GLY A 407 43.44 -20.88 12.96
N THR A 408 43.30 -21.56 14.09
CA THR A 408 42.02 -22.08 14.57
C THR A 408 41.69 -21.48 15.92
N ALA A 409 40.48 -20.97 16.07
CA ALA A 409 39.96 -20.49 17.34
C ALA A 409 38.68 -21.24 17.73
N MET A 410 38.53 -21.47 19.02
CA MET A 410 37.32 -22.04 19.61
C MET A 410 36.39 -20.90 20.03
N TYR A 411 35.10 -21.09 19.80
CA TYR A 411 34.02 -20.26 20.33
C TYR A 411 33.00 -21.17 21.00
N VAL A 412 32.74 -20.92 22.27
CA VAL A 412 31.82 -21.75 23.06
C VAL A 412 30.82 -20.85 23.75
N LYS A 413 29.54 -21.27 23.70
CA LYS A 413 28.44 -20.59 24.35
C LYS A 413 27.45 -21.59 24.92
N ASP A 414 27.12 -21.40 26.18
CA ASP A 414 25.97 -22.03 26.82
C ASP A 414 24.76 -21.12 26.72
N PHE A 415 23.62 -21.67 26.39
CA PHE A 415 22.34 -20.91 26.31
C PHE A 415 21.18 -21.80 26.74
N THR A 416 20.13 -21.18 27.25
CA THR A 416 18.88 -21.86 27.58
C THR A 416 17.84 -21.64 26.48
N ALA A 417 17.19 -22.71 26.01
CA ALA A 417 16.11 -22.66 25.06
C ALA A 417 14.82 -23.23 25.68
N ASP A 418 13.69 -22.56 25.44
CA ASP A 418 12.36 -23.07 25.79
C ASP A 418 11.92 -24.08 24.71
N VAL A 419 12.31 -25.35 24.92
CA VAL A 419 12.06 -26.43 23.96
C VAL A 419 10.64 -26.97 24.11
N LYS A 420 9.83 -26.83 23.05
CA LYS A 420 8.42 -27.27 23.01
C LYS A 420 8.22 -28.41 22.01
N SER A 421 7.42 -29.38 22.40
CA SER A 421 7.01 -30.45 21.50
C SER A 421 6.36 -29.94 20.20
N GLY A 422 6.73 -30.53 19.08
CA GLY A 422 6.20 -30.16 17.75
C GLY A 422 6.77 -28.85 17.17
N LYS A 423 7.79 -28.27 17.79
CA LYS A 423 8.54 -27.14 17.24
C LYS A 423 9.87 -27.61 16.66
N ARG A 424 10.37 -26.89 15.67
CA ARG A 424 11.70 -27.09 15.09
C ARG A 424 12.60 -25.92 15.48
N TYR A 425 13.88 -26.21 15.71
CA TYR A 425 14.88 -25.26 16.17
C TYR A 425 16.06 -25.23 15.21
N PHE A 426 16.47 -24.03 14.84
CA PHE A 426 17.53 -23.81 13.86
C PHE A 426 18.58 -22.86 14.44
N LEU A 427 19.85 -23.20 14.29
CA LEU A 427 20.94 -22.25 14.46
C LEU A 427 21.27 -21.60 13.11
N ARG A 428 21.30 -20.29 13.08
CA ARG A 428 21.66 -19.50 11.91
C ARG A 428 22.92 -18.71 12.17
N PHE A 429 23.89 -18.87 11.28
CA PHE A 429 25.12 -18.09 11.24
C PHE A 429 25.11 -17.24 9.97
N ASP A 430 25.25 -15.93 10.09
CA ASP A 430 25.26 -15.01 8.94
C ASP A 430 26.63 -14.95 8.24
N GLY A 431 27.66 -15.48 8.88
CA GLY A 431 28.99 -15.69 8.32
C GLY A 431 29.99 -16.06 9.41
N VAL A 432 30.87 -17.00 9.09
CA VAL A 432 32.03 -17.35 9.93
C VAL A 432 33.23 -17.54 9.02
N GLY A 433 34.19 -16.66 9.10
CA GLY A 433 35.35 -16.71 8.18
C GLY A 433 36.50 -17.54 8.74
N THR A 434 37.06 -18.51 8.00
CA THR A 434 36.59 -18.89 6.64
C THR A 434 35.86 -20.23 6.64
N TYR A 435 36.20 -21.08 7.59
CA TYR A 435 35.58 -22.40 7.81
C TYR A 435 35.11 -22.49 9.26
N ALA A 436 33.98 -23.12 9.49
CA ALA A 436 33.51 -23.44 10.83
C ALA A 436 33.18 -24.93 10.96
N THR A 437 33.65 -25.57 12.02
CA THR A 437 33.12 -26.85 12.47
C THR A 437 32.16 -26.57 13.61
N ILE A 438 30.92 -26.99 13.49
CA ILE A 438 29.87 -26.64 14.45
C ILE A 438 29.46 -27.91 15.22
N THR A 439 29.45 -27.79 16.55
CA THR A 439 29.03 -28.86 17.46
C THR A 439 27.97 -28.31 18.41
N VAL A 440 26.86 -29.04 18.57
CA VAL A 440 25.78 -28.71 19.51
C VAL A 440 25.54 -29.89 20.41
N ASN A 441 25.66 -29.70 21.71
CA ASN A 441 25.50 -30.77 22.72
C ASN A 441 26.22 -32.09 22.37
N GLY A 442 27.46 -31.97 21.86
CA GLY A 442 28.30 -33.11 21.47
C GLY A 442 28.07 -33.64 20.07
N LYS A 443 27.01 -33.25 19.36
CA LYS A 443 26.75 -33.62 17.97
C LYS A 443 27.54 -32.71 17.03
N ASN A 444 28.39 -33.31 16.20
CA ASN A 444 29.10 -32.58 15.16
C ASN A 444 28.27 -32.44 13.90
N PHE A 445 28.04 -31.23 13.43
CA PHE A 445 27.31 -30.87 12.21
C PHE A 445 28.24 -30.69 11.01
N GLY A 446 29.50 -31.02 11.12
CA GLY A 446 30.45 -30.95 10.04
C GLY A 446 31.21 -29.63 9.92
N ARG A 447 32.07 -29.56 8.89
CA ARG A 447 32.88 -28.39 8.56
C ARG A 447 32.26 -27.66 7.36
N HIS A 448 32.02 -26.37 7.53
CA HIS A 448 31.31 -25.53 6.57
C HIS A 448 32.18 -24.34 6.12
N PRO A 449 32.29 -24.09 4.79
CA PRO A 449 32.97 -22.91 4.24
C PRO A 449 32.01 -21.72 4.19
N ILE A 450 31.75 -21.06 5.32
CA ILE A 450 30.70 -20.04 5.49
C ILE A 450 31.23 -18.62 5.65
N GLY A 451 32.38 -18.32 5.10
CA GLY A 451 33.04 -17.04 5.26
C GLY A 451 32.18 -15.81 4.93
N ARG A 452 31.32 -15.91 3.92
CA ARG A 452 30.46 -14.80 3.44
C ARG A 452 29.03 -15.24 3.13
N THR A 453 28.62 -16.41 3.57
CA THR A 453 27.30 -16.97 3.30
C THR A 453 26.61 -17.37 4.60
N THR A 454 25.29 -17.29 4.60
CA THR A 454 24.48 -17.73 5.73
C THR A 454 24.42 -19.26 5.78
N LEU A 455 24.66 -19.84 6.95
CA LEU A 455 24.42 -21.25 7.23
C LEU A 455 23.25 -21.38 8.21
N THR A 456 22.34 -22.31 7.92
CA THR A 456 21.24 -22.67 8.83
C THR A 456 21.30 -24.16 9.11
N LEU A 457 21.38 -24.55 10.36
CA LEU A 457 21.43 -25.93 10.83
C LEU A 457 20.18 -26.25 11.63
N ASP A 458 19.52 -27.36 11.31
CA ASP A 458 18.46 -27.92 12.13
C ASP A 458 19.07 -28.63 13.34
N VAL A 459 18.82 -28.12 14.50
CA VAL A 459 19.34 -28.60 15.79
C VAL A 459 18.24 -29.14 16.70
N THR A 460 17.07 -29.39 16.14
CA THR A 460 15.86 -29.78 16.87
C THR A 460 16.12 -30.97 17.81
N ASP A 461 16.77 -31.99 17.30
CA ASP A 461 17.00 -33.26 18.02
C ASP A 461 18.10 -33.14 19.10
N GLU A 462 18.93 -32.09 19.02
CA GLU A 462 20.07 -31.88 19.92
C GLU A 462 19.72 -31.00 21.12
N LEU A 463 18.57 -30.30 21.09
CA LEU A 463 18.10 -29.46 22.18
C LEU A 463 17.27 -30.26 23.18
N LYS A 464 17.64 -30.12 24.47
CA LYS A 464 16.92 -30.77 25.57
C LYS A 464 16.22 -29.70 26.41
N GLN A 465 15.03 -30.05 26.90
CA GLN A 465 14.29 -29.15 27.78
C GLN A 465 15.08 -28.88 29.05
N GLY A 466 15.30 -27.59 29.36
CA GLY A 466 15.97 -27.15 30.61
C GLY A 466 17.50 -27.19 30.62
N VAL A 467 18.14 -27.29 29.46
CA VAL A 467 19.60 -27.19 29.35
C VAL A 467 19.99 -25.98 28.55
#